data_f3dcf834445c68ceda492c79b84b653c
#
_entry.id   f3dcf834445c68ceda492c79b84b653c
#
_cell.length_a   1.000
_cell.length_b   1.000
_cell.length_c   1.000
_cell.angle_alpha   90.00
_cell.angle_beta   90.00
_cell.angle_gamma   90.00
#
_symmetry.space_group_name_H-M   'P 1'
#
loop_
_entity.id
_entity.type
_entity.pdbx_description
1 polymer ?
#
loop_
_entity_poly.entity_id
_entity_poly.type
_entity_poly.pdbx_seq_one_letter_code
_entity_poly.pdbx_strand_id
1 'polypeptide(L)'
;VYVKDSEFAEDGRLVFHNDTHGDFICNISDFTVLPEELKDGETYVISHSMVMTMSLPGQLPQVYSIRTADDTYQDSIGTVQAIEEENVLFEQADGNQFMISKDSVDDIEKLQEGDVCVVSHTEAMTRSMPGIYMEVNRVDVLPQADSETKEASAETLTEIKEAETTKAE
;
A
#
# COMPACT_ATOMS: atom_id res chain seq x y z
N VAL A 1 -4.82 2.71 -18.90
CA VAL A 1 -5.15 4.00 -19.52
C VAL A 1 -6.17 4.74 -18.67
N TYR A 2 -5.95 6.03 -18.40
CA TYR A 2 -6.88 6.87 -17.63
C TYR A 2 -8.13 7.23 -18.45
N VAL A 3 -9.30 7.19 -17.81
CA VAL A 3 -10.61 7.50 -18.41
C VAL A 3 -11.27 8.64 -17.64
N LYS A 4 -11.15 9.88 -18.16
CA LYS A 4 -11.56 11.11 -17.47
C LYS A 4 -13.08 11.22 -17.28
N ASP A 5 -13.85 10.92 -18.33
CA ASP A 5 -15.31 11.12 -18.35
C ASP A 5 -16.08 9.81 -18.09
N SER A 6 -15.53 8.94 -17.28
CA SER A 6 -16.21 7.71 -16.87
C SER A 6 -17.42 8.00 -15.98
N GLU A 7 -18.53 7.30 -16.22
CA GLU A 7 -19.72 7.35 -15.36
C GLU A 7 -19.46 6.87 -13.91
N PHE A 8 -18.34 6.17 -13.71
CA PHE A 8 -17.92 5.68 -12.39
C PHE A 8 -16.97 6.63 -11.65
N ALA A 9 -16.56 7.75 -12.29
CA ALA A 9 -15.69 8.74 -11.67
C ALA A 9 -16.51 9.59 -10.70
N GLU A 10 -16.15 9.53 -9.42
CA GLU A 10 -16.71 10.32 -8.34
C GLU A 10 -15.55 10.91 -7.52
N ASP A 11 -15.86 11.80 -6.58
CA ASP A 11 -14.87 12.39 -5.68
C ASP A 11 -14.05 11.30 -4.97
N GLY A 12 -12.73 11.38 -5.07
CA GLY A 12 -11.80 10.39 -4.52
C GLY A 12 -11.74 9.07 -5.27
N ARG A 13 -12.31 9.02 -6.49
CA ARG A 13 -12.26 7.85 -7.37
C ARG A 13 -11.76 8.21 -8.75
N LEU A 14 -10.82 7.43 -9.25
CA LEU A 14 -10.30 7.56 -10.62
C LEU A 14 -10.55 6.25 -11.36
N VAL A 15 -10.91 6.34 -12.63
CA VAL A 15 -11.19 5.18 -13.48
C VAL A 15 -10.07 4.98 -14.48
N PHE A 16 -9.63 3.73 -14.59
CA PHE A 16 -8.62 3.31 -15.56
C PHE A 16 -9.11 2.11 -16.33
N HIS A 17 -8.67 2.01 -17.58
CA HIS A 17 -8.90 0.86 -18.44
C HIS A 17 -7.64 0.01 -18.57
N ASN A 18 -7.79 -1.30 -18.44
CA ASN A 18 -6.75 -2.28 -18.72
C ASN A 18 -7.29 -3.32 -19.72
N ASP A 19 -6.53 -3.62 -20.78
CA ASP A 19 -6.96 -4.54 -21.84
C ASP A 19 -7.28 -5.96 -21.35
N THR A 20 -6.67 -6.37 -20.22
CA THR A 20 -6.87 -7.69 -19.65
C THR A 20 -8.07 -7.75 -18.71
N HIS A 21 -8.31 -6.70 -17.93
CA HIS A 21 -9.27 -6.68 -16.82
C HIS A 21 -10.46 -5.74 -17.06
N GLY A 22 -10.45 -4.98 -18.16
CA GLY A 22 -11.46 -3.95 -18.43
C GLY A 22 -11.30 -2.71 -17.54
N ASP A 23 -12.41 -2.03 -17.27
CA ASP A 23 -12.42 -0.84 -16.43
C ASP A 23 -12.34 -1.21 -14.96
N PHE A 24 -11.58 -0.41 -14.21
CA PHE A 24 -11.47 -0.54 -12.77
C PHE A 24 -11.36 0.83 -12.09
N ILE A 25 -11.76 0.89 -10.84
CA ILE A 25 -11.82 2.10 -10.03
C ILE A 25 -10.64 2.09 -9.05
N CYS A 26 -9.86 3.16 -9.03
CA CYS A 26 -8.85 3.45 -8.03
C CYS A 26 -9.44 4.36 -6.95
N ASN A 27 -9.51 3.90 -5.72
CA ASN A 27 -9.86 4.73 -4.58
C ASN A 27 -8.63 5.51 -4.12
N ILE A 28 -8.73 6.83 -4.14
CA ILE A 28 -7.65 7.75 -3.80
C ILE A 28 -7.80 8.18 -2.34
N SER A 29 -6.70 8.19 -1.63
CA SER A 29 -6.59 8.65 -0.25
C SER A 29 -5.54 9.74 -0.11
N ASP A 30 -5.45 10.35 1.05
CA ASP A 30 -4.53 11.47 1.32
C ASP A 30 -3.05 11.08 1.14
N PHE A 31 -2.71 9.81 1.27
CA PHE A 31 -1.35 9.32 1.07
C PHE A 31 -1.04 8.87 -0.37
N THR A 32 -2.05 8.82 -1.26
CA THR A 32 -1.84 8.40 -2.65
C THR A 32 -1.03 9.45 -3.40
N VAL A 33 0.11 9.07 -3.96
CA VAL A 33 0.90 9.94 -4.82
C VAL A 33 0.24 10.02 -6.19
N LEU A 34 -0.04 11.23 -6.62
CA LEU A 34 -0.60 11.51 -7.94
C LEU A 34 0.39 12.31 -8.79
N PRO A 35 0.37 12.18 -10.11
CA PRO A 35 1.10 13.08 -11.00
C PRO A 35 0.48 14.49 -10.93
N GLU A 36 1.21 15.49 -11.39
CA GLU A 36 0.74 16.88 -11.43
C GLU A 36 -0.57 17.05 -12.20
N GLU A 37 -0.74 16.26 -13.26
CA GLU A 37 -1.93 16.26 -14.10
C GLU A 37 -2.23 14.85 -14.62
N LEU A 38 -3.49 14.43 -14.55
CA LEU A 38 -3.99 13.22 -15.21
C LEU A 38 -4.61 13.61 -16.56
N LYS A 39 -4.11 13.01 -17.63
CA LYS A 39 -4.57 13.25 -19.00
C LYS A 39 -5.36 12.07 -19.53
N ASP A 40 -6.51 12.33 -20.06
CA ASP A 40 -7.39 11.32 -20.66
C ASP A 40 -6.68 10.57 -21.78
N GLY A 41 -6.81 9.25 -21.78
CA GLY A 41 -6.20 8.36 -22.74
C GLY A 41 -4.71 8.09 -22.54
N GLU A 42 -4.04 8.71 -21.57
CA GLU A 42 -2.64 8.40 -21.25
C GLU A 42 -2.49 7.16 -20.38
N THR A 43 -1.34 6.51 -20.51
CA THR A 43 -0.98 5.30 -19.74
C THR A 43 -0.24 5.66 -18.47
N TYR A 44 -0.65 5.07 -17.37
CA TYR A 44 -0.05 5.24 -16.04
C TYR A 44 0.32 3.91 -15.43
N VAL A 45 1.32 3.94 -14.55
CA VAL A 45 1.69 2.82 -13.67
C VAL A 45 1.00 3.04 -12.32
N ILE A 46 0.24 2.06 -11.87
CA ILE A 46 -0.51 2.13 -10.63
C ILE A 46 0.06 1.12 -9.64
N SER A 47 0.54 1.62 -8.51
CA SER A 47 0.99 0.83 -7.38
C SER A 47 -0.14 0.71 -6.38
N HIS A 48 -0.53 -0.51 -6.03
CA HIS A 48 -1.69 -0.76 -5.18
C HIS A 48 -1.50 -2.02 -4.31
N SER A 49 -2.36 -2.19 -3.31
CA SER A 49 -2.42 -3.44 -2.53
C SER A 49 -2.87 -4.61 -3.41
N MET A 50 -2.58 -5.83 -2.98
CA MET A 50 -3.01 -7.03 -3.73
C MET A 50 -4.53 -7.28 -3.68
N VAL A 51 -5.28 -6.44 -2.98
CA VAL A 51 -6.73 -6.57 -2.83
C VAL A 51 -7.44 -5.84 -3.96
N MET A 52 -8.35 -6.54 -4.65
CA MET A 52 -9.30 -5.98 -5.60
C MET A 52 -10.69 -6.51 -5.25
N THR A 53 -11.71 -5.67 -5.35
CA THR A 53 -13.08 -6.12 -5.12
C THR A 53 -13.61 -6.95 -6.30
N MET A 54 -14.56 -7.84 -6.03
CA MET A 54 -15.22 -8.67 -7.06
C MET A 54 -16.38 -7.93 -7.76
N SER A 55 -16.51 -6.61 -7.59
CA SER A 55 -17.51 -5.78 -8.27
C SER A 55 -17.19 -5.58 -9.75
N LEU A 56 -18.17 -5.09 -10.52
CA LEU A 56 -18.00 -4.69 -11.92
C LEU A 56 -18.46 -3.22 -12.05
N PRO A 57 -17.55 -2.29 -12.31
CA PRO A 57 -16.09 -2.47 -12.44
C PRO A 57 -15.44 -2.88 -11.11
N GLY A 58 -14.31 -3.58 -11.20
CA GLY A 58 -13.47 -3.91 -10.03
C GLY A 58 -12.95 -2.65 -9.35
N GLN A 59 -12.69 -2.70 -8.04
CA GLN A 59 -12.15 -1.56 -7.30
C GLN A 59 -10.86 -1.93 -6.61
N LEU A 60 -9.89 -1.02 -6.66
CA LEU A 60 -8.66 -1.04 -5.89
C LEU A 60 -8.86 -0.18 -4.64
N PRO A 61 -9.10 -0.77 -3.47
CA PRO A 61 -9.45 -0.02 -2.26
C PRO A 61 -8.26 0.76 -1.70
N GLN A 62 -7.03 0.33 -2.02
CA GLN A 62 -5.81 0.96 -1.53
C GLN A 62 -4.81 1.15 -2.66
N VAL A 63 -4.65 2.39 -3.09
CA VAL A 63 -3.71 2.82 -4.12
C VAL A 63 -2.61 3.64 -3.48
N TYR A 64 -1.35 3.26 -3.71
CA TYR A 64 -0.18 3.92 -3.15
C TYR A 64 0.30 5.06 -4.03
N SER A 65 0.38 4.82 -5.33
CA SER A 65 0.76 5.84 -6.31
C SER A 65 0.16 5.58 -7.68
N ILE A 66 -0.01 6.66 -8.42
CA ILE A 66 -0.29 6.68 -9.86
C ILE A 66 0.81 7.53 -10.48
N ARG A 67 1.63 6.95 -11.34
CA ARG A 67 2.80 7.59 -11.93
C ARG A 67 2.76 7.50 -13.45
N THR A 68 3.36 8.45 -14.13
CA THR A 68 3.59 8.36 -15.57
C THR A 68 4.54 7.20 -15.88
N ALA A 69 4.47 6.66 -17.08
CA ALA A 69 5.29 5.50 -17.48
C ALA A 69 6.81 5.80 -17.54
N ASP A 70 7.18 7.07 -17.58
CA ASP A 70 8.57 7.58 -17.61
C ASP A 70 9.08 8.00 -16.22
N ASP A 71 8.26 7.89 -15.17
CA ASP A 71 8.71 8.14 -13.79
C ASP A 71 9.77 7.11 -13.38
N THR A 72 10.88 7.59 -12.83
CA THR A 72 12.00 6.75 -12.39
C THR A 72 11.78 6.15 -11.00
N TYR A 73 10.80 6.66 -10.26
CA TYR A 73 10.46 6.15 -8.93
C TYR A 73 9.48 4.98 -9.01
N GLN A 74 9.68 4.02 -8.13
CA GLN A 74 8.80 2.88 -7.89
C GLN A 74 8.55 2.71 -6.40
N ASP A 75 7.53 1.96 -6.03
CA ASP A 75 7.14 1.76 -4.64
C ASP A 75 7.43 0.33 -4.19
N SER A 76 8.10 0.19 -3.05
CA SER A 76 8.24 -1.06 -2.32
C SER A 76 7.50 -0.99 -0.99
N ILE A 77 6.83 -2.09 -0.63
CA ILE A 77 6.12 -2.19 0.64
C ILE A 77 6.92 -3.11 1.56
N GLY A 78 7.21 -2.61 2.74
CA GLY A 78 7.96 -3.37 3.73
C GLY A 78 7.54 -3.03 5.15
N THR A 79 7.72 -4.01 6.04
CA THR A 79 7.55 -3.82 7.48
C THR A 79 8.89 -3.43 8.08
N VAL A 80 8.91 -2.41 8.92
CA VAL A 80 10.11 -1.99 9.66
C VAL A 80 10.52 -3.12 10.61
N GLN A 81 11.69 -3.69 10.38
CA GLN A 81 12.26 -4.78 11.19
C GLN A 81 13.22 -4.27 12.26
N ALA A 82 14.02 -3.27 11.90
CA ALA A 82 14.97 -2.67 12.81
C ALA A 82 15.26 -1.20 12.42
N ILE A 83 15.50 -0.38 13.42
CA ILE A 83 15.93 1.01 13.26
C ILE A 83 17.35 1.10 13.81
N GLU A 84 18.33 1.07 12.90
CA GLU A 84 19.76 1.15 13.21
C GLU A 84 20.22 2.61 13.35
N GLU A 85 21.48 2.84 13.63
CA GLU A 85 22.04 4.20 13.81
C GLU A 85 21.91 5.04 12.53
N GLU A 86 22.27 4.49 11.38
CA GLU A 86 22.30 5.19 10.08
C GLU A 86 21.21 4.75 9.11
N ASN A 87 20.62 3.56 9.31
CA ASN A 87 19.70 2.93 8.37
C ASN A 87 18.44 2.41 9.03
N VAL A 88 17.40 2.20 8.22
CA VAL A 88 16.19 1.47 8.61
C VAL A 88 16.09 0.23 7.76
N LEU A 89 15.92 -0.93 8.39
CA LEU A 89 15.73 -2.23 7.75
C LEU A 89 14.25 -2.53 7.57
N PHE A 90 13.89 -2.89 6.35
CA PHE A 90 12.54 -3.32 5.97
C PHE A 90 12.54 -4.77 5.47
N GLU A 91 11.44 -5.47 5.74
CA GLU A 91 11.17 -6.80 5.19
C GLU A 91 9.87 -6.79 4.39
N GLN A 92 9.94 -7.26 3.15
CA GLN A 92 8.79 -7.41 2.25
C GLN A 92 8.00 -8.68 2.58
N ALA A 93 6.78 -8.79 2.09
CA ALA A 93 5.90 -9.93 2.32
C ALA A 93 6.46 -11.28 1.82
N ASP A 94 7.39 -11.25 0.87
CA ASP A 94 8.09 -12.42 0.33
C ASP A 94 9.35 -12.81 1.12
N GLY A 95 9.66 -12.07 2.20
CA GLY A 95 10.83 -12.25 3.05
C GLY A 95 12.10 -11.57 2.54
N ASN A 96 12.07 -10.89 1.40
CA ASN A 96 13.18 -10.08 0.93
C ASN A 96 13.37 -8.85 1.83
N GLN A 97 14.62 -8.48 2.04
CA GLN A 97 14.97 -7.35 2.89
C GLN A 97 15.68 -6.26 2.09
N PHE A 98 15.39 -5.02 2.44
CA PHE A 98 16.10 -3.85 1.94
C PHE A 98 16.29 -2.82 3.06
N MET A 99 17.20 -1.89 2.85
CA MET A 99 17.48 -0.80 3.78
C MET A 99 17.33 0.55 3.08
N ILE A 100 17.08 1.58 3.87
CA ILE A 100 17.19 2.98 3.45
C ILE A 100 18.03 3.74 4.46
N SER A 101 18.76 4.77 4.00
CA SER A 101 19.48 5.67 4.88
C SER A 101 18.51 6.62 5.58
N LYS A 102 18.73 6.89 6.86
CA LYS A 102 17.94 7.88 7.62
C LYS A 102 18.06 9.29 7.07
N ASP A 103 19.16 9.61 6.41
CA ASP A 103 19.39 10.93 5.80
C ASP A 103 18.61 11.11 4.49
N SER A 104 18.00 10.03 3.96
CA SER A 104 17.31 10.07 2.67
C SER A 104 15.96 10.75 2.70
N VAL A 105 15.27 10.76 3.84
CA VAL A 105 13.89 11.23 3.96
C VAL A 105 13.68 11.95 5.28
N ASP A 106 12.98 13.07 5.23
CA ASP A 106 12.50 13.76 6.42
C ASP A 106 11.49 12.87 7.18
N ASP A 107 11.37 13.08 8.49
CA ASP A 107 10.41 12.36 9.36
C ASP A 107 10.66 10.85 9.58
N ILE A 108 11.78 10.31 9.12
CA ILE A 108 12.14 8.91 9.34
C ILE A 108 12.23 8.53 10.83
N GLU A 109 12.49 9.53 11.69
CA GLU A 109 12.56 9.36 13.14
C GLU A 109 11.20 9.00 13.78
N LYS A 110 10.10 9.17 13.05
CA LYS A 110 8.76 8.83 13.51
C LYS A 110 8.42 7.35 13.32
N LEU A 111 9.21 6.62 12.53
CA LEU A 111 9.02 5.21 12.28
C LEU A 111 9.24 4.38 13.55
N GLN A 112 8.45 3.31 13.65
CA GLN A 112 8.56 2.32 14.73
C GLN A 112 8.72 0.92 14.14
N GLU A 113 9.38 0.03 14.87
CA GLU A 113 9.43 -1.37 14.49
C GLU A 113 8.01 -1.97 14.42
N GLY A 114 7.72 -2.67 13.35
CA GLY A 114 6.40 -3.21 13.05
C GLY A 114 5.54 -2.34 12.14
N ASP A 115 5.92 -1.07 11.90
CA ASP A 115 5.21 -0.22 10.94
C ASP A 115 5.29 -0.81 9.53
N VAL A 116 4.17 -0.86 8.83
CA VAL A 116 4.13 -1.21 7.41
C VAL A 116 4.19 0.08 6.61
N CYS A 117 5.20 0.18 5.74
CA CYS A 117 5.48 1.40 5.00
C CYS A 117 5.46 1.17 3.49
N VAL A 118 5.08 2.21 2.76
CA VAL A 118 5.39 2.37 1.33
C VAL A 118 6.65 3.22 1.22
N VAL A 119 7.66 2.69 0.54
CA VAL A 119 8.92 3.37 0.28
C VAL A 119 9.01 3.65 -1.21
N SER A 120 9.03 4.93 -1.59
CA SER A 120 9.24 5.35 -2.99
C SER A 120 10.71 5.58 -3.25
N HIS A 121 11.27 4.84 -4.18
CA HIS A 121 12.71 4.83 -4.48
C HIS A 121 12.99 4.61 -5.97
N THR A 122 14.21 4.91 -6.41
CA THR A 122 14.70 4.50 -7.73
C THR A 122 15.21 3.06 -7.70
N GLU A 123 15.53 2.47 -8.84
CA GLU A 123 16.14 1.12 -8.92
C GLU A 123 17.57 1.06 -8.37
N ALA A 124 18.21 2.21 -8.15
CA ALA A 124 19.58 2.28 -7.69
C ALA A 124 19.74 1.74 -6.26
N MET A 125 20.46 0.63 -6.12
CA MET A 125 20.69 -0.06 -4.86
C MET A 125 22.17 -0.41 -4.70
N THR A 126 22.67 -0.39 -3.46
CA THR A 126 24.01 -0.90 -3.14
C THR A 126 24.09 -2.41 -3.34
N ARG A 127 25.32 -2.93 -3.50
CA ARG A 127 25.56 -4.38 -3.61
C ARG A 127 25.68 -5.10 -2.27
N SER A 128 25.39 -4.43 -1.16
CA SER A 128 25.34 -5.05 0.16
C SER A 128 24.17 -6.03 0.30
N MET A 129 24.17 -6.84 1.33
CA MET A 129 23.09 -7.74 1.67
C MET A 129 22.69 -7.51 3.15
N PRO A 130 21.53 -6.93 3.44
CA PRO A 130 20.55 -6.36 2.50
C PRO A 130 21.08 -5.17 1.71
N GLY A 131 20.52 -4.93 0.51
CA GLY A 131 20.82 -3.77 -0.31
C GLY A 131 20.24 -2.50 0.29
N ILE A 132 20.91 -1.36 0.05
CA ILE A 132 20.45 -0.03 0.48
C ILE A 132 20.00 0.73 -0.76
N TYR A 133 18.74 1.19 -0.81
CA TYR A 133 18.30 2.09 -1.86
C TYR A 133 19.03 3.43 -1.76
N MET A 134 19.60 3.86 -2.86
CA MET A 134 20.47 5.05 -2.91
C MET A 134 19.68 6.35 -3.02
N GLU A 135 18.52 6.28 -3.66
CA GLU A 135 17.62 7.43 -3.84
C GLU A 135 16.22 7.06 -3.38
N VAL A 136 15.82 7.64 -2.27
CA VAL A 136 14.49 7.50 -1.68
C VAL A 136 13.83 8.86 -1.66
N ASN A 137 12.63 8.94 -2.20
CA ASN A 137 11.85 10.18 -2.28
C ASN A 137 10.88 10.32 -1.10
N ARG A 138 10.34 9.19 -0.62
CA ARG A 138 9.23 9.21 0.32
C ARG A 138 9.13 7.89 1.08
N VAL A 139 8.76 7.99 2.36
CA VAL A 139 8.35 6.86 3.19
C VAL A 139 7.04 7.23 3.88
N ASP A 140 6.01 6.42 3.70
CA ASP A 140 4.72 6.60 4.36
C ASP A 140 4.32 5.37 5.13
N VAL A 141 3.91 5.58 6.38
CA VAL A 141 3.32 4.52 7.19
C VAL A 141 1.90 4.27 6.71
N LEU A 142 1.62 3.02 6.32
CA LEU A 142 0.27 2.62 5.97
C LEU A 142 -0.61 2.55 7.23
N PRO A 143 -1.87 3.03 7.16
CA PRO A 143 -2.80 2.84 8.25
C PRO A 143 -2.98 1.34 8.47
N GLN A 144 -2.64 0.87 9.67
CA GLN A 144 -2.93 -0.50 10.05
C GLN A 144 -4.45 -0.62 10.20
N ALA A 145 -5.04 -1.64 9.59
CA ALA A 145 -6.44 -1.98 9.85
C ALA A 145 -6.57 -2.25 11.34
N ASP A 146 -7.34 -1.43 12.03
CA ASP A 146 -7.52 -1.50 13.46
C ASP A 146 -7.78 -2.93 13.91
N SER A 147 -7.06 -3.35 14.94
CA SER A 147 -7.17 -4.67 15.57
C SER A 147 -8.52 -4.91 16.27
N GLU A 148 -9.45 -3.97 16.16
CA GLU A 148 -10.81 -4.09 16.73
C GLU A 148 -11.62 -5.25 16.14
N THR A 149 -11.32 -5.72 14.92
CA THR A 149 -12.03 -6.84 14.32
C THR A 149 -11.66 -8.21 14.95
N LYS A 150 -10.56 -8.31 15.69
CA LYS A 150 -10.16 -9.56 16.36
C LYS A 150 -10.86 -9.77 17.70
N GLU A 151 -11.19 -8.71 18.42
CA GLU A 151 -11.90 -8.82 19.69
C GLU A 151 -13.38 -9.16 19.49
N ALA A 152 -14.03 -8.53 18.50
CA ALA A 152 -15.45 -8.84 18.17
C ALA A 152 -15.66 -10.31 17.74
N SER A 153 -14.69 -10.92 17.06
CA SER A 153 -14.77 -12.34 16.68
C SER A 153 -14.56 -13.30 17.85
N ALA A 154 -13.80 -12.90 18.86
CA ALA A 154 -13.56 -13.72 20.06
C ALA A 154 -14.76 -13.70 21.02
N GLU A 155 -15.41 -12.57 21.20
CA GLU A 155 -16.60 -12.46 22.03
C GLU A 155 -17.79 -13.25 21.45
N THR A 156 -18.00 -13.20 20.15
CA THR A 156 -19.08 -13.96 19.49
C THR A 156 -18.91 -15.47 19.61
N LEU A 157 -17.66 -15.96 19.60
CA LEU A 157 -17.36 -17.40 19.78
C LEU A 157 -17.57 -17.87 21.23
N THR A 158 -17.41 -16.97 22.20
CA THR A 158 -17.61 -17.30 23.63
C THR A 158 -19.10 -17.40 23.96
N GLU A 159 -19.92 -16.50 23.41
CA GLU A 159 -21.40 -16.54 23.61
C GLU A 159 -22.04 -17.79 22.98
N ILE A 160 -21.56 -18.24 21.82
CA ILE A 160 -22.09 -19.46 21.16
C ILE A 160 -21.74 -20.72 21.99
N LYS A 161 -20.59 -20.77 22.65
CA LYS A 161 -20.21 -21.90 23.50
C LYS A 161 -21.01 -21.98 24.80
N GLU A 162 -21.35 -20.84 25.40
CA GLU A 162 -22.20 -20.81 26.60
C GLU A 162 -23.64 -21.19 26.30
N ALA A 163 -24.17 -20.83 25.13
CA ALA A 163 -25.53 -21.19 24.73
C ALA A 163 -25.72 -22.68 24.42
N GLU A 164 -24.69 -23.36 23.97
CA GLU A 164 -24.74 -24.83 23.74
C GLU A 164 -24.64 -25.65 25.02
N THR A 165 -23.98 -25.14 26.06
CA THR A 165 -23.81 -25.86 27.33
C THR A 165 -25.08 -25.83 28.17
N THR A 166 -26.00 -24.86 27.97
CA THR A 166 -27.25 -24.74 28.75
C THR A 166 -28.38 -25.59 28.19
N LYS A 167 -28.22 -26.23 27.04
CA LYS A 167 -29.25 -27.03 26.37
C LYS A 167 -29.07 -28.55 26.50
N ALA A 168 -28.11 -29.01 27.26
CA ALA A 168 -27.75 -30.41 27.43
C ALA A 168 -28.09 -31.01 28.83
N GLU A 169 -29.02 -30.36 29.57
CA GLU A 169 -29.62 -30.94 30.77
C GLU A 169 -31.11 -31.23 30.57
#